data_d066f901c32d651ffc2d2a2be305aaea
#
_entry.id   d066f901c32d651ffc2d2a2be305aaea
#
_cell.length_a   1.000
_cell.length_b   1.000
_cell.length_c   1.000
_cell.angle_alpha   90.00
_cell.angle_beta   90.00
_cell.angle_gamma   90.00
#
_symmetry.space_group_name_H-M   'P 1'
#
loop_
_entity.id
_entity.type
_entity.pdbx_description
1 polymer ?
#
loop_
_entity_poly.entity_id
_entity_poly.type
_entity_poly.pdbx_seq_one_letter_code
_entity_poly.pdbx_strand_id
1 'polypeptide(L)'
;MLLRYLKKIFYNSVAELRNIKFGKGYTETKPVYYEAEPVVVEQPKPAPVVEQPQPKKEVVVQPMKQDIFFALNSAKIQDDQKSKIDMLVEYLQNNPAAKVKVTGYADVNTGNPKINKSLSEKRAGNVADALKAKGITTDRIMVDSKGDTVQPYKAPEENRVSICIAE
;
A
#
# COMPACT_ATOMS: atom_id res chain seq x y z
N MET A 1 -7.12 7.84 -36.43
CA MET A 1 -6.15 7.99 -37.53
C MET A 1 -6.13 6.83 -38.52
N LEU A 2 -6.36 5.61 -38.09
CA LEU A 2 -6.33 4.38 -38.93
C LEU A 2 -7.43 4.33 -40.02
N LEU A 3 -8.63 4.83 -39.72
CA LEU A 3 -9.77 4.78 -40.66
C LEU A 3 -9.60 5.70 -41.89
N ARG A 4 -8.80 6.76 -41.79
CA ARG A 4 -8.49 7.66 -42.90
C ARG A 4 -7.46 7.04 -43.88
N TYR A 5 -6.59 6.15 -43.35
CA TYR A 5 -5.56 5.49 -44.14
C TYR A 5 -6.14 4.38 -45.01
N LEU A 6 -7.07 3.59 -44.45
CA LEU A 6 -7.74 2.53 -45.18
C LEU A 6 -8.62 3.04 -46.34
N LYS A 7 -9.31 4.16 -46.16
CA LYS A 7 -10.08 4.80 -47.24
C LYS A 7 -9.20 5.23 -48.42
N LYS A 8 -7.96 5.66 -48.16
CA LYS A 8 -7.03 6.14 -49.20
C LYS A 8 -6.47 4.98 -50.02
N ILE A 9 -6.27 3.80 -49.45
CA ILE A 9 -5.80 2.60 -50.15
C ILE A 9 -6.89 2.04 -51.08
N PHE A 10 -8.15 2.01 -50.62
CA PHE A 10 -9.27 1.54 -51.40
C PHE A 10 -9.57 2.44 -52.61
N TYR A 11 -9.44 3.76 -52.48
CA TYR A 11 -9.68 4.71 -53.54
C TYR A 11 -8.62 4.62 -54.67
N ASN A 12 -7.37 4.36 -54.34
CA ASN A 12 -6.29 4.25 -55.30
C ASN A 12 -6.38 2.93 -56.12
N SER A 13 -6.84 1.84 -55.52
CA SER A 13 -7.01 0.57 -56.23
C SER A 13 -8.15 0.57 -57.29
N VAL A 14 -9.19 1.37 -57.06
CA VAL A 14 -10.29 1.52 -57.98
C VAL A 14 -9.96 2.49 -59.14
N ALA A 15 -9.04 3.42 -58.93
CA ALA A 15 -8.62 4.38 -59.95
C ALA A 15 -7.72 3.76 -61.03
N GLU A 16 -6.94 2.72 -60.69
CA GLU A 16 -6.05 2.03 -61.65
C GLU A 16 -6.82 1.16 -62.64
N LEU A 17 -8.03 0.69 -62.31
CA LEU A 17 -8.87 -0.10 -63.21
C LEU A 17 -9.56 0.72 -64.31
N ARG A 18 -9.53 2.04 -64.29
CA ARG A 18 -10.19 2.93 -65.24
C ARG A 18 -9.45 3.10 -66.58
N ASN A 19 -8.23 2.60 -66.70
CA ASN A 19 -7.39 2.78 -67.87
C ASN A 19 -7.23 1.51 -68.75
N ILE A 20 -8.04 0.50 -68.54
CA ILE A 20 -8.02 -0.71 -69.41
C ILE A 20 -8.82 -0.41 -70.66
N LYS A 21 -8.12 -0.28 -71.81
CA LYS A 21 -8.75 -0.17 -73.15
C LYS A 21 -9.18 -1.57 -73.59
N PHE A 22 -10.47 -1.78 -73.64
CA PHE A 22 -11.05 -3.00 -74.27
C PHE A 22 -11.12 -2.89 -75.79
N GLY A 23 -10.81 -3.98 -76.51
CA GLY A 23 -10.87 -4.02 -77.95
C GLY A 23 -12.30 -3.93 -78.50
N LYS A 24 -12.42 -3.69 -79.85
CA LYS A 24 -13.70 -3.58 -80.54
C LYS A 24 -14.54 -4.83 -80.33
N GLY A 25 -15.75 -4.67 -79.72
CA GLY A 25 -16.72 -5.73 -79.52
C GLY A 25 -17.21 -5.95 -78.08
N TYR A 26 -16.76 -5.08 -77.15
CA TYR A 26 -17.22 -5.18 -75.78
C TYR A 26 -18.50 -4.32 -75.56
N THR A 27 -19.60 -4.98 -75.18
CA THR A 27 -20.81 -4.29 -74.72
C THR A 27 -20.68 -3.98 -73.23
N GLU A 28 -20.71 -2.73 -72.91
CA GLU A 28 -20.65 -2.24 -71.50
C GLU A 28 -21.92 -2.75 -70.79
N THR A 29 -21.78 -3.77 -69.95
CA THR A 29 -22.80 -4.12 -68.96
C THR A 29 -22.60 -3.26 -67.73
N LYS A 30 -23.62 -2.49 -67.37
CA LYS A 30 -23.58 -1.68 -66.13
C LYS A 30 -23.31 -2.60 -64.96
N PRO A 31 -22.36 -2.29 -64.10
CA PRO A 31 -22.10 -3.08 -62.91
C PRO A 31 -23.35 -3.07 -62.02
N VAL A 32 -23.88 -4.27 -61.75
CA VAL A 32 -24.95 -4.44 -60.77
C VAL A 32 -24.25 -4.39 -59.41
N TYR A 33 -24.46 -3.30 -58.70
CA TYR A 33 -24.05 -3.19 -57.29
C TYR A 33 -25.03 -4.00 -56.46
N TYR A 34 -24.59 -5.14 -55.97
CA TYR A 34 -25.27 -5.81 -54.88
C TYR A 34 -24.97 -4.98 -53.62
N GLU A 35 -25.99 -4.31 -53.10
CA GLU A 35 -25.94 -3.73 -51.78
C GLU A 35 -25.76 -4.91 -50.83
N ALA A 36 -24.53 -5.09 -50.31
CA ALA A 36 -24.27 -6.13 -49.32
C ALA A 36 -25.05 -5.72 -48.07
N GLU A 37 -26.01 -6.59 -47.70
CA GLU A 37 -26.66 -6.44 -46.39
C GLU A 37 -25.59 -6.26 -45.30
N PRO A 38 -25.82 -5.36 -44.35
CA PRO A 38 -24.85 -5.18 -43.27
C PRO A 38 -24.68 -6.49 -42.54
N VAL A 39 -23.53 -7.13 -42.75
CA VAL A 39 -23.12 -8.26 -41.92
C VAL A 39 -23.01 -7.68 -40.51
N VAL A 40 -23.99 -8.02 -39.68
CA VAL A 40 -23.89 -7.80 -38.24
C VAL A 40 -22.74 -8.67 -37.76
N VAL A 41 -21.55 -8.07 -37.77
CA VAL A 41 -20.40 -8.65 -37.08
C VAL A 41 -20.76 -8.57 -35.59
N GLU A 42 -21.27 -9.68 -35.04
CA GLU A 42 -21.33 -9.85 -33.60
C GLU A 42 -19.93 -9.53 -33.08
N GLN A 43 -19.84 -8.42 -32.35
CA GLN A 43 -18.62 -8.09 -31.65
C GLN A 43 -18.29 -9.28 -30.75
N PRO A 44 -17.10 -9.86 -30.83
CA PRO A 44 -16.72 -10.92 -29.92
C PRO A 44 -16.91 -10.36 -28.50
N LYS A 45 -17.79 -11.05 -27.73
CA LYS A 45 -18.00 -10.79 -26.31
C LYS A 45 -16.61 -10.57 -25.68
N PRO A 46 -16.38 -9.44 -24.99
CA PRO A 46 -15.08 -9.20 -24.38
C PRO A 46 -14.75 -10.42 -23.52
N ALA A 47 -13.64 -11.08 -23.84
CA ALA A 47 -13.10 -12.13 -22.99
C ALA A 47 -13.01 -11.57 -21.56
N PRO A 48 -13.28 -12.39 -20.52
CA PRO A 48 -13.12 -11.93 -19.16
C PRO A 48 -11.72 -11.34 -19.04
N VAL A 49 -11.66 -10.05 -18.74
CA VAL A 49 -10.42 -9.36 -18.42
C VAL A 49 -9.86 -10.10 -17.22
N VAL A 50 -8.88 -10.96 -17.47
CA VAL A 50 -8.04 -11.46 -16.39
C VAL A 50 -7.36 -10.21 -15.86
N GLU A 51 -7.89 -9.70 -14.74
CA GLU A 51 -7.20 -8.65 -13.96
C GLU A 51 -5.79 -9.18 -13.70
N GLN A 52 -4.85 -8.71 -14.50
CA GLN A 52 -3.44 -8.87 -14.14
C GLN A 52 -3.31 -8.25 -12.76
N PRO A 53 -2.75 -8.96 -11.77
CA PRO A 53 -2.49 -8.38 -10.47
C PRO A 53 -1.65 -7.13 -10.73
N GLN A 54 -2.26 -5.98 -10.53
CA GLN A 54 -1.54 -4.70 -10.59
C GLN A 54 -0.35 -4.85 -9.64
N PRO A 55 0.88 -4.52 -10.06
CA PRO A 55 2.00 -4.53 -9.14
C PRO A 55 1.57 -3.66 -7.96
N LYS A 56 1.44 -4.28 -6.77
CA LYS A 56 1.28 -3.52 -5.52
C LYS A 56 2.38 -2.48 -5.55
N LYS A 57 2.00 -1.21 -5.71
CA LYS A 57 2.92 -0.11 -5.44
C LYS A 57 3.47 -0.41 -4.06
N GLU A 58 4.74 -0.76 -3.96
CA GLU A 58 5.45 -0.75 -2.69
C GLU A 58 5.34 0.69 -2.20
N VAL A 59 4.38 0.90 -1.33
CA VAL A 59 4.30 2.13 -0.55
C VAL A 59 5.53 2.04 0.33
N VAL A 60 6.55 2.81 0.03
CA VAL A 60 7.72 2.98 0.90
C VAL A 60 7.17 3.67 2.16
N VAL A 61 6.72 2.83 3.09
CA VAL A 61 6.20 3.29 4.38
C VAL A 61 7.41 3.72 5.18
N GLN A 62 7.56 5.03 5.41
CA GLN A 62 8.63 5.52 6.27
C GLN A 62 8.35 5.05 7.71
N PRO A 63 9.31 4.43 8.39
CA PRO A 63 9.11 3.93 9.74
C PRO A 63 8.77 5.08 10.70
N MET A 64 7.75 4.87 11.53
CA MET A 64 7.35 5.83 12.56
C MET A 64 7.90 5.41 13.92
N LYS A 65 8.64 6.31 14.57
CA LYS A 65 9.13 6.12 15.93
C LYS A 65 8.36 7.01 16.90
N GLN A 66 7.92 6.44 18.03
CA GLN A 66 7.34 7.17 19.16
C GLN A 66 7.93 6.70 20.48
N ASP A 67 8.24 7.64 21.34
CA ASP A 67 8.82 7.41 22.66
C ASP A 67 7.79 7.76 23.75
N ILE A 68 7.30 6.74 24.46
CA ILE A 68 6.32 6.86 25.52
C ILE A 68 7.03 6.87 26.87
N PHE A 69 7.07 8.02 27.55
CA PHE A 69 7.76 8.19 28.81
C PHE A 69 6.88 7.86 30.02
N PHE A 70 7.52 7.43 31.10
CA PHE A 70 6.85 7.03 32.33
C PHE A 70 7.42 7.74 33.54
N ALA A 71 6.56 7.93 34.54
CA ALA A 71 6.99 8.42 35.85
C ALA A 71 7.89 7.39 36.57
N LEU A 72 8.63 7.88 37.55
CA LEU A 72 9.46 7.04 38.40
C LEU A 72 8.63 5.91 39.02
N ASN A 73 9.18 4.69 38.97
CA ASN A 73 8.56 3.45 39.50
C ASN A 73 7.12 3.22 39.03
N SER A 74 6.78 3.71 37.85
CA SER A 74 5.43 3.58 37.25
C SER A 74 5.50 2.98 35.87
N ALA A 75 4.48 2.18 35.54
CA ALA A 75 4.19 1.70 34.19
C ALA A 75 2.87 2.30 33.65
N LYS A 76 2.24 3.20 34.39
CA LYS A 76 1.01 3.87 33.95
C LYS A 76 1.33 4.89 32.86
N ILE A 77 0.63 4.77 31.73
CA ILE A 77 0.70 5.76 30.66
C ILE A 77 0.08 7.06 31.15
N GLN A 78 0.84 8.14 31.08
CA GLN A 78 0.41 9.49 31.50
C GLN A 78 -0.50 10.08 30.41
N ASP A 79 -1.36 11.01 30.77
CA ASP A 79 -2.34 11.60 29.87
C ASP A 79 -1.68 12.39 28.72
N ASP A 80 -0.55 13.04 29.00
CA ASP A 80 0.28 13.75 28.02
C ASP A 80 0.93 12.81 26.99
N GLN A 81 1.07 11.51 27.30
CA GLN A 81 1.64 10.51 26.39
C GLN A 81 0.57 9.84 25.51
N LYS A 82 -0.72 10.01 25.81
CA LYS A 82 -1.81 9.38 25.05
C LYS A 82 -1.86 9.82 23.60
N SER A 83 -1.57 11.08 23.32
CA SER A 83 -1.53 11.61 21.96
C SER A 83 -0.51 10.89 21.07
N LYS A 84 0.63 10.46 21.63
CA LYS A 84 1.63 9.68 20.89
C LYS A 84 1.14 8.28 20.54
N ILE A 85 0.32 7.68 21.41
CA ILE A 85 -0.34 6.40 21.12
C ILE A 85 -1.37 6.58 20.00
N ASP A 86 -2.14 7.69 20.04
CA ASP A 86 -3.11 8.00 18.99
C ASP A 86 -2.45 8.16 17.62
N MET A 87 -1.31 8.83 17.56
CA MET A 87 -0.51 8.96 16.33
C MET A 87 0.00 7.61 15.81
N LEU A 88 0.42 6.69 16.71
CA LEU A 88 0.80 5.31 16.32
C LEU A 88 -0.38 4.53 15.79
N VAL A 89 -1.55 4.67 16.41
CA VAL A 89 -2.78 4.01 15.97
C VAL A 89 -3.18 4.51 14.58
N GLU A 90 -3.18 5.82 14.37
CA GLU A 90 -3.48 6.42 13.07
C GLU A 90 -2.52 5.93 11.98
N TYR A 91 -1.22 5.91 12.28
CA TYR A 91 -0.22 5.38 11.36
C TYR A 91 -0.49 3.91 11.00
N LEU A 92 -0.76 3.06 12.00
CA LEU A 92 -1.02 1.64 11.79
C LEU A 92 -2.35 1.38 11.07
N GLN A 93 -3.37 2.23 11.24
CA GLN A 93 -4.63 2.15 10.52
C GLN A 93 -4.46 2.54 9.05
N ASN A 94 -3.66 3.57 8.78
CA ASN A 94 -3.35 4.02 7.42
C ASN A 94 -2.40 3.04 6.67
N ASN A 95 -1.68 2.20 7.42
CA ASN A 95 -0.72 1.23 6.88
C ASN A 95 -1.04 -0.20 7.38
N PRO A 96 -2.02 -0.90 6.78
CA PRO A 96 -2.48 -2.21 7.28
C PRO A 96 -1.41 -3.30 7.33
N ALA A 97 -0.38 -3.21 6.49
CA ALA A 97 0.73 -4.17 6.47
C ALA A 97 1.80 -3.89 7.54
N ALA A 98 1.84 -2.67 8.09
CA ALA A 98 2.84 -2.27 9.07
C ALA A 98 2.64 -2.99 10.41
N LYS A 99 3.76 -3.30 11.06
CA LYS A 99 3.80 -3.88 12.42
C LYS A 99 4.48 -2.89 13.36
N VAL A 100 4.17 -2.98 14.64
CA VAL A 100 4.82 -2.14 15.67
C VAL A 100 5.59 -3.01 16.64
N LYS A 101 6.85 -2.64 16.85
CA LYS A 101 7.69 -3.21 17.93
C LYS A 101 7.72 -2.24 19.08
N VAL A 102 7.25 -2.69 20.25
CA VAL A 102 7.25 -1.94 21.52
C VAL A 102 8.34 -2.50 22.41
N THR A 103 9.38 -1.73 22.68
CA THR A 103 10.49 -2.14 23.56
C THR A 103 10.50 -1.27 24.80
N GLY A 104 10.31 -1.90 25.97
CA GLY A 104 10.33 -1.23 27.26
C GLY A 104 11.74 -1.13 27.86
N TYR A 105 12.01 -0.01 28.50
CA TYR A 105 13.28 0.28 29.20
C TYR A 105 13.04 0.78 30.62
N ALA A 106 14.07 0.68 31.43
CA ALA A 106 14.08 1.19 32.78
C ALA A 106 15.40 1.93 33.08
N ASP A 107 15.32 2.91 33.95
CA ASP A 107 16.44 3.70 34.41
C ASP A 107 17.37 2.85 35.30
N VAL A 108 18.67 2.83 35.00
CA VAL A 108 19.69 2.08 35.74
C VAL A 108 19.97 2.63 37.12
N ASN A 109 19.73 3.95 37.36
CA ASN A 109 20.02 4.60 38.61
C ASN A 109 18.97 4.36 39.69
N THR A 110 17.85 3.71 39.34
CA THR A 110 16.74 3.42 40.25
C THR A 110 16.36 1.93 40.24
N GLY A 111 15.98 1.42 41.41
CA GLY A 111 15.58 0.02 41.53
C GLY A 111 16.76 -0.96 41.55
N ASN A 112 16.52 -2.15 41.04
CA ASN A 112 17.52 -3.18 40.79
C ASN A 112 17.19 -3.95 39.51
N PRO A 113 18.12 -4.75 38.94
CA PRO A 113 17.94 -5.40 37.66
C PRO A 113 16.66 -6.24 37.56
N LYS A 114 16.27 -6.93 38.62
CA LYS A 114 15.03 -7.75 38.64
C LYS A 114 13.77 -6.87 38.59
N ILE A 115 13.74 -5.80 39.40
CA ILE A 115 12.63 -4.83 39.41
C ILE A 115 12.57 -4.10 38.05
N ASN A 116 13.70 -3.64 37.56
CA ASN A 116 13.79 -2.91 36.30
C ASN A 116 13.37 -3.77 35.09
N LYS A 117 13.71 -5.04 35.10
CA LYS A 117 13.24 -5.99 34.09
C LYS A 117 11.71 -6.10 34.10
N SER A 118 11.12 -6.37 35.28
CA SER A 118 9.66 -6.45 35.43
C SER A 118 8.95 -5.14 35.10
N LEU A 119 9.54 -4.00 35.47
CA LEU A 119 8.97 -2.69 35.22
C LEU A 119 8.97 -2.36 33.72
N SER A 120 10.06 -2.69 33.02
CA SER A 120 10.15 -2.49 31.57
C SER A 120 9.17 -3.39 30.80
N GLU A 121 8.95 -4.63 31.24
CA GLU A 121 7.95 -5.52 30.70
C GLU A 121 6.53 -4.96 30.86
N LYS A 122 6.20 -4.48 32.06
CA LYS A 122 4.90 -3.85 32.33
C LYS A 122 4.69 -2.59 31.49
N ARG A 123 5.71 -1.76 31.31
CA ARG A 123 5.65 -0.56 30.47
C ARG A 123 5.33 -0.91 29.01
N ALA A 124 6.08 -1.86 28.44
CA ALA A 124 5.83 -2.30 27.08
C ALA A 124 4.46 -2.98 26.93
N GLY A 125 4.05 -3.81 27.90
CA GLY A 125 2.75 -4.46 27.96
C GLY A 125 1.60 -3.45 27.96
N ASN A 126 1.67 -2.44 28.82
CA ASN A 126 0.62 -1.42 28.92
C ASN A 126 0.47 -0.59 27.64
N VAL A 127 1.57 -0.32 26.93
CA VAL A 127 1.49 0.32 25.60
C VAL A 127 0.85 -0.61 24.59
N ALA A 128 1.23 -1.89 24.56
CA ALA A 128 0.64 -2.87 23.69
C ALA A 128 -0.87 -3.05 23.95
N ASP A 129 -1.28 -3.06 25.21
CA ASP A 129 -2.70 -3.16 25.59
C ASP A 129 -3.48 -1.91 25.19
N ALA A 130 -2.87 -0.73 25.31
CA ALA A 130 -3.47 0.52 24.82
C ALA A 130 -3.67 0.53 23.30
N LEU A 131 -2.71 -0.02 22.53
CA LEU A 131 -2.84 -0.19 21.07
C LEU A 131 -3.95 -1.19 20.71
N LYS A 132 -4.04 -2.33 21.44
CA LYS A 132 -5.11 -3.32 21.25
C LYS A 132 -6.48 -2.71 21.57
N ALA A 133 -6.61 -1.96 22.65
CA ALA A 133 -7.85 -1.29 23.02
C ALA A 133 -8.35 -0.31 21.96
N LYS A 134 -7.44 0.20 21.10
CA LYS A 134 -7.75 1.08 19.97
C LYS A 134 -7.89 0.32 18.63
N GLY A 135 -7.98 -1.02 18.67
CA GLY A 135 -8.31 -1.86 17.52
C GLY A 135 -7.10 -2.37 16.73
N ILE A 136 -5.86 -2.21 17.22
CA ILE A 136 -4.70 -2.83 16.57
C ILE A 136 -4.62 -4.31 16.97
N THR A 137 -4.56 -5.20 15.98
CA THR A 137 -4.54 -6.66 16.19
C THR A 137 -3.23 -7.13 16.78
N THR A 138 -3.28 -8.20 17.59
CA THR A 138 -2.12 -8.69 18.36
C THR A 138 -0.97 -9.18 17.48
N ASP A 139 -1.27 -9.75 16.31
CA ASP A 139 -0.30 -10.22 15.32
C ASP A 139 0.57 -9.08 14.72
N ARG A 140 0.11 -7.84 14.87
CA ARG A 140 0.82 -6.64 14.44
C ARG A 140 1.65 -5.98 15.55
N ILE A 141 1.55 -6.48 16.79
CA ILE A 141 2.22 -5.89 17.96
C ILE A 141 3.27 -6.87 18.48
N MET A 142 4.54 -6.48 18.41
CA MET A 142 5.65 -7.20 19.03
C MET A 142 6.08 -6.49 20.31
N VAL A 143 6.17 -7.23 21.40
CA VAL A 143 6.56 -6.68 22.71
C VAL A 143 7.92 -7.23 23.11
N ASP A 144 8.83 -6.34 23.51
CA ASP A 144 10.16 -6.66 24.02
C ASP A 144 10.47 -5.81 25.26
N SER A 145 11.44 -6.21 26.06
CA SER A 145 11.87 -5.45 27.22
C SER A 145 13.36 -5.65 27.49
N LYS A 146 14.05 -4.57 27.77
CA LYS A 146 15.51 -4.56 28.02
C LYS A 146 15.86 -4.30 29.49
N GLY A 147 14.88 -4.01 30.36
CA GLY A 147 15.18 -3.62 31.73
C GLY A 147 16.06 -2.38 31.76
N ASP A 148 17.12 -2.47 32.54
CA ASP A 148 18.17 -1.47 32.67
C ASP A 148 19.50 -1.84 31.97
N THR A 149 19.48 -2.95 31.21
CA THR A 149 20.69 -3.44 30.52
C THR A 149 21.08 -2.58 29.31
N VAL A 150 20.15 -1.82 28.75
CA VAL A 150 20.35 -0.91 27.63
C VAL A 150 19.76 0.46 28.02
N GLN A 151 20.57 1.49 27.87
CA GLN A 151 20.17 2.86 28.15
C GLN A 151 20.14 3.64 26.83
N PRO A 152 18.97 3.77 26.16
CA PRO A 152 18.87 4.47 24.87
C PRO A 152 19.15 5.96 24.96
N TYR A 153 18.99 6.55 26.13
CA TYR A 153 19.21 7.98 26.37
C TYR A 153 20.31 8.23 27.39
N LYS A 154 20.99 9.39 27.28
CA LYS A 154 22.07 9.78 28.17
C LYS A 154 21.55 10.16 29.57
N ALA A 155 20.41 10.81 29.62
CA ALA A 155 19.76 11.19 30.87
C ALA A 155 19.05 9.98 31.47
N PRO A 156 19.37 9.57 32.71
CA PRO A 156 18.80 8.34 33.30
C PRO A 156 17.27 8.35 33.35
N GLU A 157 16.67 9.50 33.67
CA GLU A 157 15.21 9.68 33.71
C GLU A 157 14.51 9.45 32.37
N GLU A 158 15.18 9.73 31.26
CA GLU A 158 14.65 9.48 29.91
C GLU A 158 14.60 7.99 29.55
N ASN A 159 15.35 7.17 30.30
CA ASN A 159 15.31 5.71 30.10
C ASN A 159 14.07 5.04 30.75
N ARG A 160 13.23 5.82 31.42
CA ARG A 160 11.88 5.37 31.82
C ARG A 160 10.90 5.46 30.62
N VAL A 161 11.14 4.66 29.62
CA VAL A 161 10.50 4.79 28.29
C VAL A 161 10.08 3.45 27.69
N SER A 162 9.06 3.46 26.86
CA SER A 162 8.81 2.43 25.85
C SER A 162 8.97 3.04 24.47
N ILE A 163 9.92 2.51 23.71
CA ILE A 163 10.19 2.94 22.34
C ILE A 163 9.33 2.08 21.40
N CYS A 164 8.52 2.73 20.61
CA CYS A 164 7.64 2.12 19.62
C CYS A 164 8.15 2.43 18.22
N ILE A 165 8.44 1.40 17.44
CA ILE A 165 8.84 1.53 16.03
C ILE A 165 7.80 0.79 15.20
N ALA A 166 7.11 1.51 14.33
CA ALA A 166 6.14 0.98 13.39
C ALA A 166 6.71 1.03 11.96
N GLU A 167 6.71 -0.12 11.28
CA GLU A 167 7.30 -0.31 9.94
C GLU A 167 6.54 -1.37 9.15
#